data_53977be6511564f65c7eacc2751e7032
#
_entry.id   53977be6511564f65c7eacc2751e7032
#
_cell.length_a   1.000
_cell.length_b   1.000
_cell.length_c   1.000
_cell.angle_alpha   90.00
_cell.angle_beta   90.00
_cell.angle_gamma   90.00
#
_symmetry.space_group_name_H-M   'P 1'
#
loop_
_entity.id
_entity.type
_entity.pdbx_description
1 polymer ?
#
loop_
_entity_poly.entity_id
_entity_poly.type
_entity_poly.pdbx_seq_one_letter_code
_entity_poly.pdbx_strand_id
1 'polypeptide(L)'
;MNSSAASDVYKRQILDSTSNFIGPLNRNNEFKYAGNNLSCTNCHLNGGTLSGAASWIGIYKRFPQFSGRENKSGSLVERINGCMERSMNGKALPEESEQMRYILAYMKWLDYGLPKLNSKNFNGYPKIEFPSVAVNLEKGKSIYLKECMVCHGENGQGVMYQNEKKGYQYPPLWGSDSYNDGAGM
;
A
#
# COMPACT_ATOMS: atom_id res chain seq x y z
N MET A 1 14.67 18.27 18.60
CA MET A 1 15.28 16.94 18.62
C MET A 1 15.95 16.73 17.27
N ASN A 2 17.28 16.76 17.24
CA ASN A 2 18.04 16.51 16.03
C ASN A 2 17.91 15.02 15.67
N SER A 3 16.99 14.69 14.77
CA SER A 3 17.02 13.41 14.10
C SER A 3 18.25 13.41 13.19
N SER A 4 19.20 12.50 13.40
CA SER A 4 20.35 12.40 12.51
C SER A 4 19.89 12.06 11.09
N ALA A 5 20.55 12.57 10.08
CA ALA A 5 20.23 12.29 8.67
C ALA A 5 20.14 10.76 8.39
N ALA A 6 20.95 9.95 9.08
CA ALA A 6 20.88 8.48 9.03
C ALA A 6 19.53 7.93 9.52
N SER A 7 18.94 8.51 10.56
CA SER A 7 17.63 8.12 11.07
C SER A 7 16.50 8.44 10.05
N ASP A 8 16.61 9.54 9.33
CA ASP A 8 15.59 9.93 8.34
C ASP A 8 15.66 9.06 7.08
N VAL A 9 16.87 8.67 6.67
CA VAL A 9 17.07 7.70 5.59
C VAL A 9 16.45 6.36 5.96
N TYR A 10 16.67 5.86 7.17
CA TYR A 10 16.12 4.59 7.62
C TYR A 10 14.57 4.59 7.67
N LYS A 11 13.96 5.70 8.09
CA LYS A 11 12.50 5.86 8.10
C LYS A 11 11.89 5.69 6.72
N ARG A 12 12.54 6.24 5.70
CA ARG A 12 12.10 6.10 4.30
C ARG A 12 12.35 4.70 3.75
N GLN A 13 13.46 4.07 4.09
CA GLN A 13 13.83 2.74 3.60
C GLN A 13 12.81 1.66 3.93
N ILE A 14 12.15 1.70 5.10
CA ILE A 14 11.06 0.77 5.43
C ILE A 14 9.94 0.84 4.39
N LEU A 15 9.65 2.02 3.86
CA LEU A 15 8.57 2.24 2.90
C LEU A 15 8.97 1.89 1.47
N ASP A 16 10.21 2.21 1.08
CA ASP A 16 10.76 1.94 -0.26
C ASP A 16 11.20 0.48 -0.44
N SER A 17 11.52 -0.21 0.64
CA SER A 17 12.05 -1.58 0.64
C SER A 17 11.40 -2.43 1.73
N THR A 18 10.09 -2.36 1.84
CA THR A 18 9.30 -2.99 2.91
C THR A 18 9.63 -4.47 3.09
N SER A 19 9.79 -5.23 2.01
CA SER A 19 10.09 -6.66 2.07
C SER A 19 11.44 -6.97 2.74
N ASN A 20 12.42 -6.08 2.63
CA ASN A 20 13.73 -6.25 3.26
C ASN A 20 13.73 -5.89 4.75
N PHE A 21 12.92 -4.89 5.14
CA PHE A 21 12.93 -4.36 6.50
C PHE A 21 11.89 -5.00 7.41
N ILE A 22 10.69 -5.25 6.88
CA ILE A 22 9.56 -5.79 7.65
C ILE A 22 8.79 -6.88 6.88
N GLY A 23 9.42 -7.55 5.94
CA GLY A 23 8.75 -8.54 5.08
C GLY A 23 9.58 -9.80 4.84
N PRO A 24 9.23 -10.56 3.80
CA PRO A 24 9.75 -11.91 3.56
C PRO A 24 11.28 -11.98 3.43
N LEU A 25 11.92 -10.91 2.97
CA LEU A 25 13.37 -10.86 2.76
C LEU A 25 14.15 -10.44 4.01
N ASN A 26 13.49 -10.09 5.11
CA ASN A 26 14.18 -9.81 6.37
C ASN A 26 14.82 -11.10 6.91
N ARG A 27 16.07 -10.99 7.38
CA ARG A 27 16.78 -12.14 7.96
C ARG A 27 16.25 -12.55 9.33
N ASN A 28 15.70 -11.58 10.10
CA ASN A 28 15.06 -11.86 11.39
C ASN A 28 13.57 -12.13 11.18
N ASN A 29 13.12 -13.32 11.53
CA ASN A 29 11.73 -13.75 11.38
C ASN A 29 10.75 -12.93 12.25
N GLU A 30 11.18 -12.36 13.34
CA GLU A 30 10.36 -11.52 14.22
C GLU A 30 9.89 -10.24 13.53
N PHE A 31 10.67 -9.75 12.54
CA PHE A 31 10.35 -8.55 11.77
C PHE A 31 9.60 -8.84 10.45
N LYS A 32 9.20 -10.08 10.20
CA LYS A 32 8.42 -10.43 9.02
C LYS A 32 6.94 -10.16 9.25
N TYR A 33 6.53 -8.92 9.06
CA TYR A 33 5.14 -8.49 9.14
C TYR A 33 4.44 -8.55 7.79
N ALA A 34 5.06 -8.04 6.71
CA ALA A 34 4.52 -8.21 5.37
C ALA A 34 4.71 -9.64 4.85
N GLY A 35 3.71 -10.16 4.17
CA GLY A 35 3.69 -11.53 3.62
C GLY A 35 4.07 -11.63 2.15
N ASN A 36 4.23 -10.50 1.46
CA ASN A 36 4.66 -10.44 0.06
C ASN A 36 5.85 -9.48 -0.13
N ASN A 37 6.38 -9.41 -1.35
CA ASN A 37 7.55 -8.58 -1.67
C ASN A 37 7.19 -7.16 -2.14
N LEU A 38 5.96 -6.72 -1.96
CA LEU A 38 5.58 -5.35 -2.26
C LEU A 38 6.21 -4.39 -1.27
N SER A 39 6.44 -3.17 -1.73
CA SER A 39 6.78 -2.02 -0.89
C SER A 39 5.60 -1.07 -0.81
N CYS A 40 5.50 -0.31 0.26
CA CYS A 40 4.45 0.70 0.42
C CYS A 40 4.44 1.68 -0.76
N THR A 41 5.63 2.01 -1.28
CA THR A 41 5.81 2.93 -2.41
C THR A 41 5.49 2.33 -3.78
N ASN A 42 5.15 1.05 -3.88
CA ASN A 42 4.59 0.48 -5.11
C ASN A 42 3.17 1.03 -5.40
N CYS A 43 2.42 1.37 -4.37
CA CYS A 43 1.09 1.99 -4.49
C CYS A 43 1.12 3.48 -4.18
N HIS A 44 1.94 3.89 -3.19
CA HIS A 44 2.10 5.29 -2.78
C HIS A 44 3.31 5.90 -3.49
N LEU A 45 3.14 6.21 -4.77
CA LEU A 45 4.23 6.54 -5.67
C LEU A 45 5.04 7.77 -5.23
N ASN A 46 6.30 7.81 -5.71
CA ASN A 46 7.25 8.87 -5.41
C ASN A 46 7.42 9.10 -3.89
N GLY A 47 7.61 8.01 -3.13
CA GLY A 47 7.74 8.10 -1.67
C GLY A 47 6.48 8.63 -0.98
N GLY A 48 5.30 8.41 -1.56
CA GLY A 48 4.03 8.90 -1.03
C GLY A 48 3.75 10.38 -1.31
N THR A 49 4.48 11.01 -2.23
CA THR A 49 4.31 12.44 -2.54
C THR A 49 3.54 12.72 -3.83
N LEU A 50 3.33 11.68 -4.68
CA LEU A 50 2.66 11.89 -5.95
C LEU A 50 1.15 12.13 -5.75
N SER A 51 0.66 13.25 -6.27
CA SER A 51 -0.77 13.55 -6.31
C SER A 51 -1.50 12.50 -7.16
N GLY A 52 -2.68 12.06 -6.72
CA GLY A 52 -3.46 11.04 -7.43
C GLY A 52 -3.01 9.60 -7.24
N ALA A 53 -1.97 9.35 -6.43
CA ALA A 53 -1.49 8.03 -6.09
C ALA A 53 -1.56 7.78 -4.57
N ALA A 54 -2.73 8.05 -3.99
CA ALA A 54 -2.99 7.93 -2.55
C ALA A 54 -1.87 8.57 -1.69
N SER A 55 -1.51 9.82 -2.01
CA SER A 55 -0.41 10.53 -1.37
C SER A 55 -0.55 10.62 0.14
N TRP A 56 0.60 10.59 0.84
CA TRP A 56 0.69 10.78 2.28
C TRP A 56 0.81 12.25 2.70
N ILE A 57 0.92 13.18 1.74
CA ILE A 57 0.95 14.61 2.04
C ILE A 57 -0.33 15.02 2.75
N GLY A 58 -0.22 15.61 3.93
CA GLY A 58 -1.34 16.04 4.76
C GLY A 58 -2.10 14.88 5.45
N ILE A 59 -1.52 13.66 5.47
CA ILE A 59 -2.23 12.47 5.96
C ILE A 59 -2.61 12.58 7.43
N TYR A 60 -1.75 13.15 8.27
CA TYR A 60 -2.03 13.30 9.70
C TYR A 60 -3.28 14.14 9.99
N LYS A 61 -3.59 15.11 9.13
CA LYS A 61 -4.77 15.97 9.27
C LYS A 61 -6.05 15.31 8.80
N ARG A 62 -5.94 14.15 8.12
CA ARG A 62 -7.09 13.40 7.61
C ARG A 62 -7.59 12.33 8.57
N PHE A 63 -6.82 11.98 9.59
CA PHE A 63 -7.19 10.97 10.57
C PHE A 63 -7.52 11.60 11.95
N PRO A 64 -8.50 11.01 12.69
CA PRO A 64 -9.28 9.82 12.35
C PRO A 64 -10.18 10.03 11.13
N GLN A 65 -10.37 8.96 10.33
CA GLN A 65 -11.17 9.01 9.10
C GLN A 65 -12.17 7.84 9.07
N PHE A 66 -13.36 8.10 8.56
CA PHE A 66 -14.36 7.05 8.36
C PHE A 66 -13.94 6.12 7.21
N SER A 67 -13.97 4.82 7.48
CA SER A 67 -13.74 3.76 6.50
C SER A 67 -15.09 3.14 6.14
N GLY A 68 -15.53 3.31 4.89
CA GLY A 68 -16.78 2.71 4.42
C GLY A 68 -16.75 1.18 4.43
N ARG A 69 -15.57 0.58 4.22
CA ARG A 69 -15.39 -0.88 4.28
C ARG A 69 -15.59 -1.44 5.69
N GLU A 70 -15.10 -0.75 6.70
CA GLU A 70 -15.14 -1.21 8.09
C GLU A 70 -16.32 -0.62 8.86
N ASN A 71 -17.07 0.28 8.20
CA ASN A 71 -18.20 1.01 8.76
C ASN A 71 -17.89 1.66 10.11
N LYS A 72 -16.65 2.16 10.27
CA LYS A 72 -16.19 2.85 11.48
C LYS A 72 -15.18 3.95 11.17
N SER A 73 -15.00 4.88 12.10
CA SER A 73 -13.86 5.79 12.09
C SER A 73 -12.64 5.09 12.67
N GLY A 74 -11.52 5.16 11.95
CA GLY A 74 -10.27 4.55 12.34
C GLY A 74 -9.12 5.53 12.41
N SER A 75 -8.08 5.17 13.17
CA SER A 75 -6.83 5.91 13.28
C SER A 75 -5.92 5.69 12.07
N LEU A 76 -4.86 6.51 11.94
CA LEU A 76 -3.84 6.29 10.93
C LEU A 76 -3.10 4.96 11.13
N VAL A 77 -2.90 4.53 12.37
CA VAL A 77 -2.30 3.23 12.71
C VAL A 77 -3.16 2.08 12.20
N GLU A 78 -4.47 2.11 12.49
CA GLU A 78 -5.42 1.12 11.97
C GLU A 78 -5.42 1.09 10.43
N ARG A 79 -5.31 2.27 9.79
CA ARG A 79 -5.24 2.35 8.31
C ARG A 79 -3.97 1.71 7.76
N ILE A 80 -2.81 1.94 8.39
CA ILE A 80 -1.54 1.30 8.02
C ILE A 80 -1.66 -0.21 8.20
N ASN A 81 -2.17 -0.66 9.33
CA ASN A 81 -2.35 -2.08 9.62
C ASN A 81 -3.33 -2.75 8.66
N GLY A 82 -4.39 -2.07 8.27
CA GLY A 82 -5.28 -2.57 7.22
C GLY A 82 -4.57 -2.78 5.86
N CYS A 83 -3.52 -1.99 5.54
CA CYS A 83 -2.67 -2.26 4.36
C CYS A 83 -1.75 -3.47 4.61
N MET A 84 -1.16 -3.59 5.80
CA MET A 84 -0.28 -4.71 6.15
C MET A 84 -1.01 -6.05 6.05
N GLU A 85 -2.23 -6.12 6.56
CA GLU A 85 -3.02 -7.36 6.57
C GLU A 85 -3.57 -7.72 5.20
N ARG A 86 -4.05 -6.73 4.43
CA ARG A 86 -4.65 -6.96 3.11
C ARG A 86 -3.65 -6.87 1.96
N SER A 87 -3.20 -5.65 1.66
CA SER A 87 -2.35 -5.41 0.47
C SER A 87 -1.00 -6.08 0.56
N MET A 88 -0.45 -6.16 1.76
CA MET A 88 0.85 -6.78 2.01
C MET A 88 0.74 -8.26 2.38
N ASN A 89 -0.48 -8.84 2.43
CA ASN A 89 -0.74 -10.24 2.79
C ASN A 89 0.00 -10.68 4.05
N GLY A 90 -0.03 -9.86 5.06
CA GLY A 90 0.78 -10.03 6.26
C GLY A 90 -0.01 -9.95 7.55
N LYS A 91 0.61 -9.43 8.57
CA LYS A 91 0.03 -9.22 9.90
C LYS A 91 0.21 -7.78 10.36
N ALA A 92 -0.66 -7.33 11.26
CA ALA A 92 -0.57 -6.00 11.85
C ALA A 92 0.79 -5.76 12.52
N LEU A 93 1.35 -4.57 12.35
CA LEU A 93 2.46 -4.08 13.15
C LEU A 93 1.95 -3.72 14.54
N PRO A 94 2.65 -4.11 15.61
CA PRO A 94 2.34 -3.60 16.94
C PRO A 94 2.39 -2.07 16.94
N GLU A 95 1.41 -1.43 17.55
CA GLU A 95 1.28 0.03 17.55
C GLU A 95 2.52 0.73 18.10
N GLU A 96 3.10 0.18 19.18
CA GLU A 96 4.29 0.72 19.85
C GLU A 96 5.63 0.24 19.24
N SER A 97 5.58 -0.48 18.12
CA SER A 97 6.80 -0.97 17.46
C SER A 97 7.64 0.18 16.90
N GLU A 98 8.95 -0.01 16.84
CA GLU A 98 9.84 0.95 16.17
C GLU A 98 9.47 1.13 14.71
N GLN A 99 9.08 0.06 14.03
CA GLN A 99 8.69 0.07 12.63
C GLN A 99 7.47 0.98 12.41
N MET A 100 6.43 0.86 13.23
CA MET A 100 5.27 1.74 13.18
C MET A 100 5.66 3.19 13.45
N ARG A 101 6.49 3.42 14.47
CA ARG A 101 7.00 4.77 14.78
C ARG A 101 7.79 5.38 13.63
N TYR A 102 8.60 4.61 12.91
CA TYR A 102 9.35 5.11 11.75
C TYR A 102 8.43 5.46 10.58
N ILE A 103 7.42 4.62 10.29
CA ILE A 103 6.42 4.90 9.26
C ILE A 103 5.68 6.20 9.59
N LEU A 104 5.18 6.32 10.80
CA LEU A 104 4.47 7.52 11.26
C LEU A 104 5.37 8.77 11.25
N ALA A 105 6.62 8.64 11.65
CA ALA A 105 7.57 9.74 11.65
C ALA A 105 7.85 10.26 10.23
N TYR A 106 7.98 9.35 9.24
CA TYR A 106 8.13 9.74 7.84
C TYR A 106 6.88 10.47 7.32
N MET A 107 5.70 9.94 7.58
CA MET A 107 4.44 10.57 7.19
C MET A 107 4.28 11.96 7.84
N LYS A 108 4.67 12.11 9.10
CA LYS A 108 4.68 13.38 9.80
C LYS A 108 5.70 14.36 9.20
N TRP A 109 6.87 13.86 8.81
CA TRP A 109 7.89 14.68 8.15
C TRP A 109 7.40 15.24 6.81
N LEU A 110 6.66 14.45 6.03
CA LEU A 110 6.05 14.94 4.79
C LEU A 110 5.10 16.13 5.02
N ASP A 111 4.41 16.16 6.16
CA ASP A 111 3.53 17.30 6.51
C ASP A 111 4.31 18.57 6.85
N TYR A 112 5.52 18.46 7.40
CA TYR A 112 6.35 19.60 7.76
C TYR A 112 7.21 20.11 6.59
N GLY A 113 7.68 19.19 5.75
CA GLY A 113 8.67 19.50 4.70
C GLY A 113 8.08 20.14 3.45
N LEU A 114 6.76 20.12 3.31
CA LEU A 114 6.10 20.63 2.11
C LEU A 114 5.29 21.88 2.45
N PRO A 115 5.69 23.05 1.92
CA PRO A 115 5.03 24.29 2.23
C PRO A 115 3.60 24.27 1.74
N LYS A 116 2.64 24.61 2.61
CA LYS A 116 1.25 25.05 2.34
C LYS A 116 0.58 24.54 1.05
N LEU A 117 1.00 23.37 0.55
CA LEU A 117 0.34 22.72 -0.58
C LEU A 117 -1.11 22.44 -0.17
N ASN A 118 -2.03 22.78 -1.02
CA ASN A 118 -3.43 22.49 -0.79
C ASN A 118 -3.59 20.96 -0.67
N SER A 119 -3.66 20.44 0.56
CA SER A 119 -3.68 19.02 0.85
C SER A 119 -4.85 18.29 0.19
N LYS A 120 -5.88 19.01 -0.23
CA LYS A 120 -7.02 18.46 -0.98
C LYS A 120 -6.58 17.84 -2.31
N ASN A 121 -5.56 18.40 -2.96
CA ASN A 121 -5.04 17.88 -4.24
C ASN A 121 -4.29 16.56 -4.10
N PHE A 122 -3.96 16.16 -2.87
CA PHE A 122 -3.20 14.95 -2.57
C PHE A 122 -4.06 13.83 -1.96
N ASN A 123 -5.36 14.07 -1.80
CA ASN A 123 -6.23 13.10 -1.15
C ASN A 123 -6.68 11.99 -2.13
N GLY A 124 -6.33 10.75 -1.79
CA GLY A 124 -6.82 9.56 -2.47
C GLY A 124 -6.31 9.38 -3.90
N TYR A 125 -7.14 8.76 -4.69
CA TYR A 125 -6.98 8.58 -6.13
C TYR A 125 -7.90 9.52 -6.89
N PRO A 126 -7.60 9.83 -8.17
CA PRO A 126 -8.51 10.57 -9.01
C PRO A 126 -9.86 9.85 -9.09
N LYS A 127 -10.94 10.60 -9.04
CA LYS A 127 -12.26 10.03 -9.35
C LYS A 127 -12.28 9.64 -10.82
N ILE A 128 -12.62 8.40 -11.08
CA ILE A 128 -12.89 7.90 -12.42
C ILE A 128 -14.39 8.02 -12.63
N GLU A 129 -14.80 8.78 -13.64
CA GLU A 129 -16.19 8.81 -14.06
C GLU A 129 -16.52 7.51 -14.79
N PHE A 130 -17.66 6.92 -14.45
CA PHE A 130 -18.14 5.76 -15.16
C PHE A 130 -18.39 6.15 -16.63
N PRO A 131 -17.86 5.39 -17.60
CA PRO A 131 -18.11 5.68 -19.00
C PRO A 131 -19.61 5.56 -19.31
N SER A 132 -20.13 6.50 -20.10
CA SER A 132 -21.51 6.47 -20.59
C SER A 132 -21.75 5.43 -21.68
N VAL A 133 -20.69 4.73 -22.10
CA VAL A 133 -20.73 3.71 -23.15
C VAL A 133 -20.72 2.30 -22.56
N ALA A 134 -21.30 1.36 -23.26
CA ALA A 134 -21.29 -0.04 -22.87
C ALA A 134 -19.85 -0.58 -22.77
N VAL A 135 -19.64 -1.51 -21.83
CA VAL A 135 -18.35 -2.18 -21.65
C VAL A 135 -17.99 -2.96 -22.91
N ASN A 136 -16.76 -2.80 -23.38
CA ASN A 136 -16.20 -3.57 -24.47
C ASN A 136 -15.25 -4.63 -23.91
N LEU A 137 -15.70 -5.87 -23.84
CA LEU A 137 -14.96 -6.97 -23.24
C LEU A 137 -13.67 -7.31 -23.99
N GLU A 138 -13.69 -7.25 -25.33
CA GLU A 138 -12.52 -7.56 -26.16
C GLU A 138 -11.42 -6.51 -25.95
N LYS A 139 -11.80 -5.23 -25.92
CA LYS A 139 -10.86 -4.15 -25.58
C LYS A 139 -10.33 -4.28 -24.16
N GLY A 140 -11.20 -4.62 -23.20
CA GLY A 140 -10.82 -4.86 -21.81
C GLY A 140 -9.80 -6.00 -21.69
N LYS A 141 -10.07 -7.12 -22.38
CA LYS A 141 -9.15 -8.26 -22.44
C LYS A 141 -7.79 -7.86 -23.05
N SER A 142 -7.80 -7.13 -24.16
CA SER A 142 -6.56 -6.66 -24.80
C SER A 142 -5.72 -5.78 -23.87
N ILE A 143 -6.35 -4.85 -23.14
CA ILE A 143 -5.69 -4.01 -22.15
C ILE A 143 -5.15 -4.86 -21.01
N TYR A 144 -5.94 -5.79 -20.49
CA TYR A 144 -5.54 -6.67 -19.40
C TYR A 144 -4.27 -7.47 -19.77
N LEU A 145 -4.27 -8.12 -20.93
CA LEU A 145 -3.14 -8.92 -21.41
C LEU A 145 -1.86 -8.08 -21.58
N LYS A 146 -2.01 -6.82 -21.95
CA LYS A 146 -0.89 -5.93 -22.16
C LYS A 146 -0.33 -5.32 -20.86
N GLU A 147 -1.20 -4.87 -19.96
CA GLU A 147 -0.82 -4.01 -18.83
C GLU A 147 -0.84 -4.74 -17.48
N CYS A 148 -1.68 -5.78 -17.33
CA CYS A 148 -1.95 -6.40 -16.03
C CYS A 148 -1.44 -7.84 -15.92
N MET A 149 -1.44 -8.58 -17.02
CA MET A 149 -1.12 -10.01 -17.07
C MET A 149 0.27 -10.33 -16.52
N VAL A 150 1.25 -9.47 -16.75
CA VAL A 150 2.64 -9.69 -16.33
C VAL A 150 2.78 -9.90 -14.81
N CYS A 151 1.91 -9.28 -14.04
CA CYS A 151 1.89 -9.43 -12.58
C CYS A 151 0.77 -10.39 -12.12
N HIS A 152 -0.42 -10.26 -12.68
CA HIS A 152 -1.60 -10.97 -12.17
C HIS A 152 -1.90 -12.30 -12.85
N GLY A 153 -1.06 -12.73 -13.81
CA GLY A 153 -1.27 -13.96 -14.58
C GLY A 153 -2.29 -13.78 -15.71
N GLU A 154 -2.32 -14.71 -16.64
CA GLU A 154 -3.11 -14.62 -17.88
C GLU A 154 -4.62 -14.43 -17.61
N ASN A 155 -5.13 -15.07 -16.57
CA ASN A 155 -6.55 -15.04 -16.20
C ASN A 155 -6.81 -14.34 -14.86
N GLY A 156 -5.88 -13.54 -14.34
CA GLY A 156 -6.05 -12.87 -13.07
C GLY A 156 -5.90 -13.78 -11.83
N GLN A 157 -5.39 -14.98 -12.01
CA GLN A 157 -5.22 -15.97 -10.94
C GLN A 157 -4.07 -15.66 -9.99
N GLY A 158 -3.30 -14.60 -10.26
CA GLY A 158 -2.10 -14.26 -9.52
C GLY A 158 -0.90 -15.09 -9.91
N VAL A 159 0.24 -14.80 -9.30
CA VAL A 159 1.51 -15.51 -9.49
C VAL A 159 2.06 -15.91 -8.13
N MET A 160 2.21 -17.23 -7.93
CA MET A 160 2.81 -17.78 -6.72
C MET A 160 4.33 -17.63 -6.73
N TYR A 161 4.93 -17.55 -5.54
CA TYR A 161 6.37 -17.81 -5.43
C TYR A 161 6.72 -19.23 -5.85
N GLN A 162 7.94 -19.46 -6.36
CA GLN A 162 8.45 -20.82 -6.62
C GLN A 162 8.38 -21.72 -5.37
N ASN A 163 8.54 -21.14 -4.18
CA ASN A 163 8.24 -21.80 -2.93
C ASN A 163 6.81 -21.41 -2.52
N GLU A 164 5.86 -22.29 -2.80
CA GLU A 164 4.43 -22.09 -2.52
C GLU A 164 4.11 -21.74 -1.06
N LYS A 165 4.95 -22.15 -0.12
CA LYS A 165 4.81 -21.76 1.31
C LYS A 165 4.93 -20.27 1.55
N LYS A 166 5.48 -19.52 0.60
CA LYS A 166 5.55 -18.05 0.66
C LYS A 166 4.27 -17.35 0.18
N GLY A 167 3.32 -18.11 -0.38
CA GLY A 167 2.09 -17.56 -0.93
C GLY A 167 2.28 -16.87 -2.28
N TYR A 168 1.49 -15.86 -2.54
CA TYR A 168 1.51 -15.14 -3.81
C TYR A 168 2.63 -14.09 -3.85
N GLN A 169 3.35 -14.06 -4.97
CA GLN A 169 4.22 -12.95 -5.33
C GLN A 169 3.38 -11.75 -5.79
N TYR A 170 2.38 -12.03 -6.60
CA TYR A 170 1.35 -11.09 -7.02
C TYR A 170 -0.03 -11.71 -6.77
N PRO A 171 -0.90 -11.04 -6.00
CA PRO A 171 -2.17 -11.63 -5.59
C PRO A 171 -3.12 -11.88 -6.76
N PRO A 172 -4.03 -12.84 -6.63
CA PRO A 172 -5.12 -13.00 -7.58
C PRO A 172 -6.09 -11.82 -7.50
N LEU A 173 -6.74 -11.52 -8.61
CA LEU A 173 -7.72 -10.44 -8.71
C LEU A 173 -9.14 -10.91 -8.35
N TRP A 174 -9.35 -12.21 -8.23
CA TRP A 174 -10.63 -12.85 -7.96
C TRP A 174 -10.46 -14.14 -7.17
N GLY A 175 -11.56 -14.68 -6.67
CA GLY A 175 -11.59 -15.92 -5.90
C GLY A 175 -11.28 -15.72 -4.41
N SER A 176 -11.34 -16.80 -3.66
CA SER A 176 -11.15 -16.83 -2.20
C SER A 176 -9.76 -16.34 -1.75
N ASP A 177 -8.78 -16.44 -2.62
CA ASP A 177 -7.40 -16.04 -2.32
C ASP A 177 -7.12 -14.57 -2.67
N SER A 178 -8.11 -13.86 -3.20
CA SER A 178 -7.99 -12.42 -3.43
C SER A 178 -7.91 -11.68 -2.10
N TYR A 179 -6.83 -10.95 -1.86
CA TYR A 179 -6.59 -10.26 -0.58
C TYR A 179 -7.60 -9.16 -0.26
N ASN A 180 -8.38 -8.76 -1.23
CA ASN A 180 -9.38 -7.71 -1.08
C ASN A 180 -10.82 -8.25 -0.96
N ASP A 181 -11.02 -9.55 -0.88
CA ASP A 181 -12.37 -10.17 -0.88
C ASP A 181 -13.28 -9.60 -1.98
N GLY A 182 -12.70 -9.33 -3.15
CA GLY A 182 -13.42 -8.65 -4.23
C GLY A 182 -13.71 -7.15 -4.01
N ALA A 183 -13.16 -6.54 -2.98
CA ALA A 183 -13.46 -5.13 -2.63
C ALA A 183 -12.82 -4.09 -3.57
N GLY A 184 -12.17 -4.51 -4.63
CA GLY A 184 -11.68 -3.65 -5.71
C GLY A 184 -12.59 -3.64 -6.93
N MET A 185 -13.69 -4.34 -6.87
CA MET A 185 -14.69 -4.42 -7.95
C MET A 185 -15.86 -3.50 -7.66
#